data_3a7a3359b4a755e7c8d367dab5fcf34b
#
_entry.id   3a7a3359b4a755e7c8d367dab5fcf34b
#
_cell.length_a   1.000
_cell.length_b   1.000
_cell.length_c   1.000
_cell.angle_alpha   90.00
_cell.angle_beta   90.00
_cell.angle_gamma   90.00
#
_symmetry.space_group_name_H-M   'P 1'
#
loop_
_entity.id
_entity.type
_entity.pdbx_description
1 polymer ?
#
loop_
_entity_poly.entity_id
_entity_poly.type
_entity_poly.pdbx_seq_one_letter_code
_entity_poly.pdbx_strand_id
1 'polypeptide(L)'
;RMGFPFVTTAHWVFDTSGILRYLTNWGQRTVAVSEDIKEYLIREYGLPPEHISVTINGIDTEKFSPAVSGELVIREFGLDTSRPILSYVSRMDADRALVARQLIQIAPELDRAIPGIQLLIAGGGNVFDELKALANQTNQRLGRNCITMTGPRTDINEIVAAGDLFVGVSRAALEAMSAAKPVIVAGNEGYHGLFGPDKLTEAQAGNFCCRGLPVSRPETLLADVSAAFSLTWEERERLGAYGRQVIFDHYSVRRMASDCLTMYEQVRRRKYRVVMSGYYGFSNAGDDAILESIQQAIHEASDEVAVTVLSNDPDLTRRQYGLDAIPRFRMWRV
;
A
#
# COMPACT_ATOMS: atom_id res chain seq x y z
N ARG A 1 26.68 -19.02 0.22
CA ARG A 1 25.38 -18.62 0.81
C ARG A 1 25.59 -18.53 2.32
N MET A 2 25.42 -17.36 2.93
CA MET A 2 25.75 -17.09 4.34
C MET A 2 24.72 -17.63 5.35
N GLY A 3 23.76 -18.48 4.93
CA GLY A 3 22.81 -19.15 5.83
C GLY A 3 21.79 -18.28 6.57
N PHE A 4 21.79 -16.97 6.30
CA PHE A 4 20.81 -16.06 6.93
C PHE A 4 19.44 -16.14 6.23
N PRO A 5 18.35 -16.05 7.01
CA PRO A 5 17.02 -15.86 6.46
C PRO A 5 16.96 -14.58 5.62
N PHE A 6 16.38 -14.66 4.44
CA PHE A 6 16.24 -13.52 3.54
C PHE A 6 14.77 -13.31 3.17
N VAL A 7 14.28 -12.11 3.44
CA VAL A 7 12.92 -11.67 3.14
C VAL A 7 12.99 -10.41 2.29
N THR A 8 12.11 -10.29 1.33
CA THR A 8 12.01 -9.12 0.45
C THR A 8 10.67 -8.42 0.60
N THR A 9 10.60 -7.18 0.14
CA THR A 9 9.34 -6.43 0.04
C THR A 9 9.21 -5.86 -1.36
N ALA A 10 8.09 -6.15 -2.03
CA ALA A 10 7.73 -5.57 -3.31
C ALA A 10 6.79 -4.37 -3.08
N HIS A 11 7.28 -3.17 -3.37
CA HIS A 11 6.54 -1.91 -3.21
C HIS A 11 5.85 -1.44 -4.50
N TRP A 12 6.18 -2.03 -5.64
CA TRP A 12 5.70 -1.63 -6.95
C TRP A 12 5.77 -2.78 -7.95
N VAL A 13 5.12 -2.61 -9.11
CA VAL A 13 5.29 -3.48 -10.26
C VAL A 13 6.56 -3.08 -11.03
N PHE A 14 7.36 -4.04 -11.43
CA PHE A 14 8.62 -3.82 -12.14
C PHE A 14 8.49 -4.32 -13.57
N ASP A 15 9.25 -3.73 -14.49
CA ASP A 15 9.38 -4.29 -15.82
C ASP A 15 10.09 -5.66 -15.74
N THR A 16 9.40 -6.72 -16.17
CA THR A 16 9.91 -8.09 -16.20
C THR A 16 10.69 -8.42 -17.47
N SER A 17 10.88 -7.44 -18.37
CA SER A 17 11.66 -7.61 -19.57
C SER A 17 13.14 -7.82 -19.24
N GLY A 18 13.74 -8.88 -19.79
CA GLY A 18 15.17 -9.12 -19.70
C GLY A 18 15.64 -10.04 -18.56
N ILE A 19 16.94 -9.97 -18.29
CA ILE A 19 17.67 -10.90 -17.40
C ILE A 19 17.28 -10.73 -15.91
N LEU A 20 16.80 -9.57 -15.51
CA LEU A 20 16.46 -9.27 -14.12
C LEU A 20 15.38 -10.20 -13.56
N ARG A 21 14.44 -10.66 -14.38
CA ARG A 21 13.45 -11.66 -14.00
C ARG A 21 14.07 -12.92 -13.40
N TYR A 22 15.19 -13.37 -13.96
CA TYR A 22 15.87 -14.60 -13.57
C TYR A 22 16.91 -14.39 -12.46
N LEU A 23 17.39 -13.17 -12.28
CA LEU A 23 18.38 -12.83 -11.27
C LEU A 23 17.77 -12.36 -9.95
N THR A 24 16.49 -11.95 -9.94
CA THR A 24 15.82 -11.48 -8.73
C THR A 24 15.63 -12.61 -7.74
N ASN A 25 16.23 -12.48 -6.56
CA ASN A 25 16.04 -13.40 -5.45
C ASN A 25 14.99 -12.85 -4.50
N TRP A 26 13.85 -13.51 -4.47
CA TRP A 26 12.71 -13.11 -3.63
C TRP A 26 12.79 -13.60 -2.17
N GLY A 27 13.84 -14.35 -1.83
CA GLY A 27 14.05 -14.88 -0.47
C GLY A 27 13.19 -16.10 -0.13
N GLN A 28 13.09 -16.39 1.17
CA GLN A 28 12.24 -17.45 1.69
C GLN A 28 10.78 -17.01 1.80
N ARG A 29 10.56 -15.71 1.96
CA ARG A 29 9.26 -15.06 1.99
C ARG A 29 9.36 -13.70 1.31
N THR A 30 8.24 -13.27 0.76
CA THR A 30 8.12 -11.95 0.11
C THR A 30 6.90 -11.24 0.69
N VAL A 31 7.06 -9.98 1.01
CA VAL A 31 5.96 -9.07 1.31
C VAL A 31 5.53 -8.39 0.03
N ALA A 32 4.25 -8.42 -0.29
CA ALA A 32 3.62 -7.54 -1.27
C ALA A 32 2.82 -6.47 -0.52
N VAL A 33 2.91 -5.21 -0.95
CA VAL A 33 2.23 -4.11 -0.26
C VAL A 33 0.75 -3.95 -0.66
N SER A 34 0.26 -4.83 -1.55
CA SER A 34 -1.15 -4.90 -1.98
C SER A 34 -1.44 -6.22 -2.68
N GLU A 35 -2.71 -6.59 -2.81
CA GLU A 35 -3.11 -7.83 -3.50
C GLU A 35 -2.76 -7.81 -5.00
N ASP A 36 -2.91 -6.67 -5.68
CA ASP A 36 -2.53 -6.54 -7.08
C ASP A 36 -1.02 -6.76 -7.32
N ILE A 37 -0.16 -6.35 -6.39
CA ILE A 37 1.28 -6.66 -6.44
C ILE A 37 1.52 -8.13 -6.17
N LYS A 38 0.80 -8.75 -5.24
CA LYS A 38 0.88 -10.21 -5.02
C LYS A 38 0.51 -10.99 -6.27
N GLU A 39 -0.61 -10.65 -6.90
CA GLU A 39 -1.04 -11.29 -8.16
C GLU A 39 0.01 -11.09 -9.27
N TYR A 40 0.58 -9.88 -9.36
CA TYR A 40 1.68 -9.60 -10.27
C TYR A 40 2.89 -10.51 -10.04
N LEU A 41 3.33 -10.68 -8.79
CA LEU A 41 4.47 -11.55 -8.44
C LEU A 41 4.19 -13.01 -8.78
N ILE A 42 2.97 -13.50 -8.56
CA ILE A 42 2.55 -14.85 -8.93
C ILE A 42 2.61 -15.02 -10.46
N ARG A 43 2.01 -14.09 -11.20
CA ARG A 43 1.90 -14.18 -12.66
C ARG A 43 3.24 -14.02 -13.36
N GLU A 44 4.02 -13.00 -12.98
CA GLU A 44 5.22 -12.62 -13.73
C GLU A 44 6.50 -13.33 -13.24
N TYR A 45 6.59 -13.63 -11.96
CA TYR A 45 7.76 -14.30 -11.37
C TYR A 45 7.52 -15.75 -10.99
N GLY A 46 6.27 -16.23 -11.08
CA GLY A 46 5.92 -17.61 -10.73
C GLY A 46 6.12 -17.94 -9.25
N LEU A 47 6.03 -16.94 -8.37
CA LEU A 47 6.17 -17.18 -6.94
C LEU A 47 4.97 -17.95 -6.41
N PRO A 48 5.18 -18.97 -5.56
CA PRO A 48 4.07 -19.66 -4.91
C PRO A 48 3.26 -18.70 -4.03
N PRO A 49 1.91 -18.70 -4.09
CA PRO A 49 1.06 -17.81 -3.31
C PRO A 49 1.35 -17.85 -1.81
N GLU A 50 1.68 -19.03 -1.28
CA GLU A 50 2.03 -19.25 0.12
C GLU A 50 3.37 -18.62 0.54
N HIS A 51 4.23 -18.24 -0.40
CA HIS A 51 5.47 -17.52 -0.13
C HIS A 51 5.27 -16.00 -0.04
N ILE A 52 4.10 -15.50 -0.43
CA ILE A 52 3.82 -14.08 -0.47
C ILE A 52 2.83 -13.72 0.64
N SER A 53 3.25 -12.85 1.54
CA SER A 53 2.38 -12.22 2.54
C SER A 53 2.02 -10.82 2.08
N VAL A 54 0.74 -10.45 2.18
CA VAL A 54 0.32 -9.08 1.91
C VAL A 54 0.31 -8.31 3.22
N THR A 55 1.14 -7.26 3.30
CA THR A 55 1.04 -6.24 4.35
C THR A 55 1.38 -4.89 3.77
N ILE A 56 0.50 -3.96 4.00
CA ILE A 56 0.55 -2.64 3.41
C ILE A 56 1.63 -1.75 4.04
N ASN A 57 1.98 -0.67 3.35
CA ASN A 57 2.80 0.39 3.92
C ASN A 57 2.04 1.10 5.05
N GLY A 58 2.42 0.82 6.28
CA GLY A 58 1.73 1.32 7.47
C GLY A 58 1.76 2.85 7.59
N ILE A 59 0.66 3.40 8.10
CA ILE A 59 0.50 4.82 8.41
C ILE A 59 0.79 5.04 9.89
N ASP A 60 1.60 6.04 10.19
CA ASP A 60 1.84 6.52 11.55
C ASP A 60 0.61 7.31 12.03
N THR A 61 -0.22 6.65 12.83
CA THR A 61 -1.49 7.19 13.31
C THR A 61 -1.34 8.23 14.45
N GLU A 62 -0.12 8.41 14.97
CA GLU A 62 0.20 9.47 15.92
C GLU A 62 0.66 10.72 15.18
N LYS A 63 1.57 10.56 14.20
CA LYS A 63 2.01 11.63 13.31
C LYS A 63 0.87 12.22 12.47
N PHE A 64 -0.01 11.37 11.95
CA PHE A 64 -1.22 11.77 11.22
C PHE A 64 -2.45 11.52 12.09
N SER A 65 -2.76 12.47 12.95
CA SER A 65 -3.88 12.36 13.89
C SER A 65 -4.71 13.65 13.92
N PRO A 66 -5.97 13.58 14.36
CA PRO A 66 -6.81 14.79 14.55
C PRO A 66 -6.25 15.78 15.57
N ALA A 67 -5.30 15.34 16.43
CA ALA A 67 -4.66 16.21 17.41
C ALA A 67 -3.53 17.07 16.82
N VAL A 68 -3.11 16.81 15.57
CA VAL A 68 -2.09 17.62 14.89
C VAL A 68 -2.68 18.97 14.52
N SER A 69 -1.98 20.05 14.85
CA SER A 69 -2.37 21.42 14.51
C SER A 69 -1.85 21.80 13.13
N GLY A 70 -2.70 22.40 12.31
CA GLY A 70 -2.31 23.05 11.04
C GLY A 70 -1.94 24.54 11.18
N GLU A 71 -1.89 25.06 12.42
CA GLU A 71 -1.77 26.50 12.68
C GLU A 71 -0.52 27.14 12.10
N LEU A 72 0.62 26.43 12.10
CA LEU A 72 1.87 26.92 11.51
C LEU A 72 1.72 27.11 10.00
N VAL A 73 1.14 26.13 9.32
CA VAL A 73 0.87 26.20 7.88
C VAL A 73 -0.14 27.32 7.56
N ILE A 74 -1.21 27.42 8.35
CA ILE A 74 -2.22 28.48 8.19
C ILE A 74 -1.58 29.87 8.27
N ARG A 75 -0.75 30.10 9.28
CA ARG A 75 -0.02 31.39 9.43
C ARG A 75 1.00 31.62 8.33
N GLU A 76 1.79 30.60 7.96
CA GLU A 76 2.83 30.72 6.94
C GLU A 76 2.25 31.18 5.59
N PHE A 77 1.09 30.61 5.21
CA PHE A 77 0.45 30.89 3.93
C PHE A 77 -0.68 31.92 3.99
N GLY A 78 -0.95 32.47 5.16
CA GLY A 78 -2.00 33.49 5.35
C GLY A 78 -3.41 32.97 5.03
N LEU A 79 -3.69 31.71 5.36
CA LEU A 79 -5.01 31.11 5.15
C LEU A 79 -6.00 31.63 6.17
N ASP A 80 -7.25 31.83 5.73
CA ASP A 80 -8.36 32.30 6.56
C ASP A 80 -9.16 31.09 7.07
N THR A 81 -9.08 30.79 8.35
CA THR A 81 -9.77 29.65 8.99
C THR A 81 -11.29 29.81 9.03
N SER A 82 -11.83 30.98 8.75
CA SER A 82 -13.29 31.18 8.62
C SER A 82 -13.83 30.72 7.26
N ARG A 83 -12.93 30.34 6.34
CA ARG A 83 -13.25 29.92 4.97
C ARG A 83 -12.86 28.49 4.73
N PRO A 84 -13.58 27.77 3.86
CA PRO A 84 -13.26 26.38 3.52
C PRO A 84 -11.84 26.24 2.95
N ILE A 85 -11.10 25.24 3.45
CA ILE A 85 -9.76 24.91 2.98
C ILE A 85 -9.78 23.48 2.42
N LEU A 86 -9.44 23.35 1.12
CA LEU A 86 -9.20 22.06 0.48
C LEU A 86 -7.69 21.85 0.38
N SER A 87 -7.18 20.77 0.96
CA SER A 87 -5.76 20.40 0.87
C SER A 87 -5.53 19.27 -0.15
N TYR A 88 -4.40 19.34 -0.83
CA TYR A 88 -3.93 18.36 -1.80
C TYR A 88 -2.42 18.15 -1.66
N VAL A 89 -1.97 16.90 -1.68
CA VAL A 89 -0.56 16.55 -1.58
C VAL A 89 -0.20 15.53 -2.65
N SER A 90 0.76 15.85 -3.52
CA SER A 90 1.30 14.91 -4.50
C SER A 90 2.65 15.39 -5.03
N ARG A 91 3.41 14.50 -5.65
CA ARG A 91 4.52 14.92 -6.51
C ARG A 91 3.95 15.62 -7.76
N MET A 92 4.64 16.67 -8.18
CA MET A 92 4.28 17.47 -9.36
C MET A 92 5.14 17.08 -10.57
N ASP A 93 5.23 15.77 -10.84
CA ASP A 93 5.84 15.26 -12.06
C ASP A 93 4.76 15.12 -13.15
N ALA A 94 5.15 15.17 -14.42
CA ALA A 94 4.21 15.16 -15.55
C ALA A 94 3.24 13.97 -15.53
N ASP A 95 3.70 12.82 -15.04
CA ASP A 95 2.91 11.58 -14.89
C ASP A 95 2.05 11.54 -13.61
N ARG A 96 2.12 12.56 -12.72
CA ARG A 96 1.44 12.59 -11.42
C ARG A 96 0.68 13.87 -11.11
N ALA A 97 0.77 14.87 -11.98
CA ALA A 97 0.23 16.20 -11.77
C ALA A 97 -1.21 16.41 -12.29
N LEU A 98 -1.88 15.38 -12.80
CA LEU A 98 -3.20 15.49 -13.41
C LEU A 98 -4.19 16.18 -12.46
N VAL A 99 -4.34 15.66 -11.25
CA VAL A 99 -5.33 16.15 -10.28
C VAL A 99 -4.98 17.58 -9.80
N ALA A 100 -3.70 17.88 -9.58
CA ALA A 100 -3.27 19.24 -9.27
C ALA A 100 -3.68 20.24 -10.37
N ARG A 101 -3.44 19.88 -11.63
CA ARG A 101 -3.85 20.68 -12.79
C ARG A 101 -5.36 20.87 -12.84
N GLN A 102 -6.14 19.80 -12.62
CA GLN A 102 -7.60 19.86 -12.59
C GLN A 102 -8.11 20.76 -11.47
N LEU A 103 -7.57 20.66 -10.25
CA LEU A 103 -7.94 21.53 -9.12
C LEU A 103 -7.68 23.01 -9.46
N ILE A 104 -6.56 23.34 -10.09
CA ILE A 104 -6.25 24.70 -10.53
C ILE A 104 -7.26 25.16 -11.61
N GLN A 105 -7.59 24.29 -12.56
CA GLN A 105 -8.53 24.59 -13.65
C GLN A 105 -9.94 24.87 -13.15
N ILE A 106 -10.44 24.06 -12.20
CA ILE A 106 -11.80 24.20 -11.66
C ILE A 106 -11.91 25.22 -10.52
N ALA A 107 -10.82 25.84 -10.07
CA ALA A 107 -10.85 26.76 -8.95
C ALA A 107 -11.84 27.94 -9.13
N PRO A 108 -12.02 28.53 -10.34
CA PRO A 108 -13.04 29.54 -10.55
C PRO A 108 -14.49 29.03 -10.37
N GLU A 109 -14.75 27.81 -10.76
CA GLU A 109 -16.03 27.14 -10.58
C GLU A 109 -16.25 26.78 -9.10
N LEU A 110 -15.22 26.29 -8.43
CA LEU A 110 -15.26 26.02 -6.99
C LEU A 110 -15.52 27.30 -6.20
N ASP A 111 -14.87 28.42 -6.54
CA ASP A 111 -15.09 29.69 -5.84
C ASP A 111 -16.52 30.22 -6.00
N ARG A 112 -17.17 29.95 -7.14
CA ARG A 112 -18.58 30.27 -7.36
C ARG A 112 -19.52 29.37 -6.56
N ALA A 113 -19.20 28.05 -6.47
CA ALA A 113 -20.01 27.08 -5.75
C ALA A 113 -19.80 27.15 -4.23
N ILE A 114 -18.59 27.45 -3.80
CA ILE A 114 -18.14 27.49 -2.40
C ILE A 114 -17.44 28.83 -2.18
N PRO A 115 -18.17 29.92 -1.89
CA PRO A 115 -17.60 31.26 -1.80
C PRO A 115 -16.43 31.35 -0.81
N GLY A 116 -15.29 31.81 -1.30
CA GLY A 116 -14.11 31.97 -0.49
C GLY A 116 -13.23 30.74 -0.29
N ILE A 117 -13.52 29.63 -0.94
CA ILE A 117 -12.70 28.41 -0.86
C ILE A 117 -11.21 28.69 -1.10
N GLN A 118 -10.35 28.05 -0.35
CA GLN A 118 -8.90 28.11 -0.44
C GLN A 118 -8.35 26.73 -0.80
N LEU A 119 -7.52 26.67 -1.83
CA LEU A 119 -6.85 25.45 -2.28
C LEU A 119 -5.41 25.48 -1.80
N LEU A 120 -5.03 24.57 -0.88
CA LEU A 120 -3.68 24.40 -0.37
C LEU A 120 -3.04 23.19 -1.07
N ILE A 121 -2.15 23.45 -2.02
CA ILE A 121 -1.55 22.42 -2.89
C ILE A 121 -0.08 22.28 -2.55
N ALA A 122 0.30 21.11 -1.97
CA ALA A 122 1.67 20.84 -1.56
C ALA A 122 2.33 19.77 -2.45
N GLY A 123 3.60 20.00 -2.75
CA GLY A 123 4.46 19.08 -3.49
C GLY A 123 5.39 19.79 -4.46
N GLY A 124 6.40 19.09 -4.94
CA GLY A 124 7.34 19.53 -5.93
C GLY A 124 7.54 18.48 -7.02
N GLY A 125 8.17 18.86 -8.12
CA GLY A 125 8.45 17.98 -9.25
C GLY A 125 8.74 18.78 -10.52
N ASN A 126 8.92 18.08 -11.62
CA ASN A 126 9.42 18.66 -12.87
C ASN A 126 8.44 19.62 -13.58
N VAL A 127 7.13 19.58 -13.21
CA VAL A 127 6.11 20.51 -13.75
C VAL A 127 5.61 21.51 -12.69
N PHE A 128 6.28 21.60 -11.53
CA PHE A 128 5.85 22.47 -10.44
C PHE A 128 5.76 23.95 -10.86
N ASP A 129 6.79 24.48 -11.54
CA ASP A 129 6.83 25.88 -11.93
C ASP A 129 5.74 26.23 -12.96
N GLU A 130 5.42 25.31 -13.87
CA GLU A 130 4.30 25.44 -14.80
C GLU A 130 2.95 25.52 -14.06
N LEU A 131 2.72 24.62 -13.10
CA LEU A 131 1.50 24.62 -12.30
C LEU A 131 1.38 25.86 -11.42
N LYS A 132 2.49 26.33 -10.86
CA LYS A 132 2.54 27.55 -10.07
C LYS A 132 2.21 28.79 -10.91
N ALA A 133 2.72 28.85 -12.14
CA ALA A 133 2.36 29.93 -13.07
C ALA A 133 0.87 29.90 -13.40
N LEU A 134 0.29 28.72 -13.66
CA LEU A 134 -1.14 28.55 -13.90
C LEU A 134 -2.00 28.95 -12.69
N ALA A 135 -1.59 28.56 -11.48
CA ALA A 135 -2.26 28.95 -10.23
C ALA A 135 -2.25 30.48 -10.03
N ASN A 136 -1.09 31.13 -10.26
CA ASN A 136 -0.96 32.58 -10.18
C ASN A 136 -1.88 33.30 -11.20
N GLN A 137 -1.93 32.81 -12.43
CA GLN A 137 -2.83 33.35 -13.46
C GLN A 137 -4.30 33.22 -13.05
N THR A 138 -4.67 32.07 -12.45
CA THR A 138 -6.02 31.83 -11.96
C THR A 138 -6.36 32.75 -10.79
N ASN A 139 -5.45 32.96 -9.84
CA ASN A 139 -5.61 33.89 -8.74
C ASN A 139 -5.79 35.34 -9.22
N GLN A 140 -5.02 35.77 -10.23
CA GLN A 140 -5.17 37.08 -10.85
C GLN A 140 -6.57 37.28 -11.47
N ARG A 141 -7.09 36.26 -12.17
CA ARG A 141 -8.43 36.29 -12.77
C ARG A 141 -9.55 36.37 -11.69
N LEU A 142 -9.31 35.70 -10.55
CA LEU A 142 -10.25 35.71 -9.40
C LEU A 142 -10.14 37.00 -8.56
N GLY A 143 -9.09 37.80 -8.75
CA GLY A 143 -8.82 38.98 -7.93
C GLY A 143 -8.48 38.67 -6.46
N ARG A 144 -8.14 37.42 -6.14
CA ARG A 144 -7.77 36.96 -4.80
C ARG A 144 -6.84 35.75 -4.82
N ASN A 145 -6.16 35.50 -3.71
CA ASN A 145 -5.32 34.32 -3.53
C ASN A 145 -6.20 33.11 -3.14
N CYS A 146 -6.79 32.44 -4.16
CA CYS A 146 -7.60 31.22 -3.99
C CYS A 146 -6.72 29.98 -3.90
N ILE A 147 -5.61 29.94 -4.62
CA ILE A 147 -4.74 28.78 -4.77
C ILE A 147 -3.37 29.10 -4.20
N THR A 148 -2.94 28.34 -3.22
CA THR A 148 -1.61 28.41 -2.62
C THR A 148 -0.80 27.19 -2.99
N MET A 149 0.29 27.38 -3.74
CA MET A 149 1.25 26.33 -4.12
C MET A 149 2.45 26.40 -3.17
N THR A 150 2.58 25.41 -2.25
CA THR A 150 3.61 25.48 -1.19
C THR A 150 5.01 25.08 -1.65
N GLY A 151 5.12 24.30 -2.75
CA GLY A 151 6.35 23.56 -3.08
C GLY A 151 6.50 22.28 -2.25
N PRO A 152 7.69 21.65 -2.31
CA PRO A 152 7.97 20.43 -1.56
C PRO A 152 7.99 20.71 -0.05
N ARG A 153 7.32 19.81 0.72
CA ARG A 153 7.18 19.93 2.18
C ARG A 153 7.55 18.61 2.87
N THR A 154 7.94 18.69 4.14
CA THR A 154 8.19 17.54 5.03
C THR A 154 7.18 17.43 6.16
N ASP A 155 6.45 18.48 6.44
CA ASP A 155 5.39 18.64 7.44
C ASP A 155 4.00 18.35 6.85
N ILE A 156 3.89 17.27 6.10
CA ILE A 156 2.66 16.88 5.41
C ILE A 156 1.49 16.69 6.38
N ASN A 157 1.75 16.25 7.60
CA ASN A 157 0.75 16.13 8.65
C ASN A 157 0.09 17.48 9.01
N GLU A 158 0.85 18.57 9.00
CA GLU A 158 0.32 19.93 9.25
C GLU A 158 -0.45 20.47 8.03
N ILE A 159 0.03 20.19 6.81
CA ILE A 159 -0.71 20.47 5.57
C ILE A 159 -2.09 19.77 5.55
N VAL A 160 -2.12 18.50 5.93
CA VAL A 160 -3.37 17.73 6.06
C VAL A 160 -4.25 18.31 7.15
N ALA A 161 -3.67 18.65 8.31
CA ALA A 161 -4.39 19.19 9.45
C ALA A 161 -5.06 20.55 9.12
N ALA A 162 -4.41 21.39 8.31
CA ALA A 162 -4.93 22.70 7.89
C ALA A 162 -6.19 22.62 6.99
N GLY A 163 -6.40 21.49 6.28
CA GLY A 163 -7.54 21.32 5.37
C GLY A 163 -8.81 20.83 6.07
N ASP A 164 -9.98 21.23 5.56
CA ASP A 164 -11.30 20.69 5.95
C ASP A 164 -11.70 19.47 5.12
N LEU A 165 -11.21 19.39 3.89
CA LEU A 165 -11.37 18.31 2.94
C LEU A 165 -10.01 18.02 2.29
N PHE A 166 -9.71 16.75 2.08
CA PHE A 166 -8.49 16.34 1.41
C PHE A 166 -8.79 15.70 0.05
N VAL A 167 -7.99 16.02 -0.94
CA VAL A 167 -7.97 15.30 -2.23
C VAL A 167 -6.61 14.64 -2.40
N GLY A 168 -6.59 13.39 -2.78
CA GLY A 168 -5.34 12.67 -3.01
C GLY A 168 -5.53 11.19 -3.25
N VAL A 169 -4.44 10.46 -3.36
CA VAL A 169 -4.44 9.04 -3.76
C VAL A 169 -3.39 8.27 -2.95
N SER A 170 -3.60 6.97 -2.80
CA SER A 170 -2.64 6.04 -2.17
C SER A 170 -2.22 6.54 -0.77
N ARG A 171 -0.92 6.59 -0.49
CA ARG A 171 -0.39 6.97 0.83
C ARG A 171 -0.91 8.32 1.32
N ALA A 172 -1.00 9.35 0.47
CA ALA A 172 -1.47 10.66 0.88
C ALA A 172 -2.96 10.64 1.32
N ALA A 173 -3.80 9.88 0.62
CA ALA A 173 -5.20 9.66 1.03
C ALA A 173 -5.29 8.94 2.39
N LEU A 174 -4.50 7.89 2.59
CA LEU A 174 -4.44 7.14 3.85
C LEU A 174 -3.94 8.00 5.03
N GLU A 175 -2.96 8.87 4.80
CA GLU A 175 -2.46 9.82 5.78
C GLU A 175 -3.54 10.84 6.18
N ALA A 176 -4.33 11.33 5.22
CA ALA A 176 -5.45 12.22 5.49
C ALA A 176 -6.60 11.51 6.23
N MET A 177 -6.93 10.27 5.84
CA MET A 177 -7.89 9.44 6.57
C MET A 177 -7.44 9.20 8.02
N SER A 178 -6.13 8.96 8.24
CA SER A 178 -5.57 8.83 9.58
C SER A 178 -5.77 10.07 10.44
N ALA A 179 -5.70 11.26 9.84
CA ALA A 179 -6.00 12.54 10.49
C ALA A 179 -7.52 12.85 10.60
N ALA A 180 -8.38 11.85 10.34
CA ALA A 180 -9.84 11.96 10.33
C ALA A 180 -10.37 13.05 9.39
N LYS A 181 -9.69 13.29 8.26
CA LYS A 181 -10.22 14.18 7.22
C LYS A 181 -11.14 13.40 6.28
N PRO A 182 -12.28 13.99 5.83
CA PRO A 182 -12.99 13.45 4.69
C PRO A 182 -12.08 13.53 3.45
N VAL A 183 -12.10 12.47 2.62
CA VAL A 183 -11.14 12.31 1.51
C VAL A 183 -11.88 12.05 0.21
N ILE A 184 -11.51 12.79 -0.84
CA ILE A 184 -11.80 12.45 -2.23
C ILE A 184 -10.59 11.71 -2.78
N VAL A 185 -10.76 10.43 -3.13
CA VAL A 185 -9.67 9.60 -3.65
C VAL A 185 -9.57 9.80 -5.15
N ALA A 186 -8.51 10.49 -5.57
CA ALA A 186 -8.27 10.89 -6.95
C ALA A 186 -6.77 10.87 -7.28
N GLY A 187 -6.41 10.26 -8.40
CA GLY A 187 -5.04 10.15 -8.87
C GLY A 187 -4.93 10.11 -10.39
N ASN A 188 -3.71 9.98 -10.90
CA ASN A 188 -3.45 9.86 -12.33
C ASN A 188 -3.92 8.52 -12.91
N GLU A 189 -3.94 7.46 -12.07
CA GLU A 189 -4.32 6.10 -12.50
C GLU A 189 -5.84 5.88 -12.45
N GLY A 190 -6.61 6.79 -11.81
CA GLY A 190 -8.05 6.69 -11.74
C GLY A 190 -8.68 7.60 -10.69
N TYR A 191 -9.99 7.46 -10.54
CA TYR A 191 -10.84 8.29 -9.69
C TYR A 191 -11.88 7.46 -8.95
N HIS A 192 -11.91 7.58 -7.63
CA HIS A 192 -12.87 6.89 -6.75
C HIS A 192 -13.93 7.84 -6.18
N GLY A 193 -13.64 9.15 -6.13
CA GLY A 193 -14.50 10.17 -5.56
C GLY A 193 -14.47 10.23 -4.03
N LEU A 194 -15.50 10.81 -3.44
CA LEU A 194 -15.64 10.95 -1.98
C LEU A 194 -15.71 9.56 -1.34
N PHE A 195 -14.75 9.27 -0.43
CA PHE A 195 -14.63 7.98 0.23
C PHE A 195 -15.67 7.80 1.33
N GLY A 196 -16.32 6.64 1.31
CA GLY A 196 -17.30 6.21 2.30
C GLY A 196 -17.32 4.68 2.45
N PRO A 197 -18.20 4.16 3.33
CA PRO A 197 -18.31 2.72 3.61
C PRO A 197 -18.59 1.85 2.38
N ASP A 198 -19.35 2.38 1.43
CA ASP A 198 -19.73 1.73 0.18
C ASP A 198 -18.55 1.47 -0.76
N LYS A 199 -17.45 2.21 -0.59
CA LYS A 199 -16.27 2.16 -1.46
C LYS A 199 -15.08 1.39 -0.88
N LEU A 200 -15.19 0.89 0.36
CA LEU A 200 -14.06 0.29 1.09
C LEU A 200 -13.44 -0.88 0.35
N THR A 201 -14.24 -1.85 -0.08
CA THR A 201 -13.75 -3.09 -0.70
C THR A 201 -12.96 -2.80 -1.98
N GLU A 202 -13.50 -1.94 -2.83
CA GLU A 202 -12.86 -1.57 -4.10
C GLU A 202 -11.58 -0.75 -3.88
N ALA A 203 -11.62 0.22 -2.94
CA ALA A 203 -10.46 1.04 -2.60
C ALA A 203 -9.32 0.20 -2.01
N GLN A 204 -9.64 -0.77 -1.15
CA GLN A 204 -8.66 -1.69 -0.55
C GLN A 204 -8.01 -2.61 -1.59
N ALA A 205 -8.78 -3.14 -2.55
CA ALA A 205 -8.26 -4.03 -3.59
C ALA A 205 -7.10 -3.39 -4.37
N GLY A 206 -7.20 -2.09 -4.67
CA GLY A 206 -6.17 -1.31 -5.36
C GLY A 206 -5.27 -0.47 -4.43
N ASN A 207 -5.29 -0.71 -3.11
CA ASN A 207 -4.54 0.07 -2.12
C ASN A 207 -4.70 1.59 -2.27
N PHE A 208 -5.93 2.03 -2.50
CA PHE A 208 -6.29 3.44 -2.74
C PHE A 208 -5.55 4.09 -3.92
N CYS A 209 -4.99 3.31 -4.86
CA CYS A 209 -4.30 3.82 -6.05
C CYS A 209 -5.24 4.13 -7.22
N CYS A 210 -6.50 3.69 -7.16
CA CYS A 210 -7.52 3.84 -8.22
C CYS A 210 -7.17 3.16 -9.56
N ARG A 211 -6.25 2.19 -9.60
CA ARG A 211 -5.92 1.47 -10.84
C ARG A 211 -7.12 0.73 -11.39
N GLY A 212 -7.33 0.87 -12.71
CA GLY A 212 -8.45 0.23 -13.39
C GLY A 212 -9.78 0.98 -13.29
N LEU A 213 -9.85 2.06 -12.52
CA LEU A 213 -11.00 2.95 -12.46
C LEU A 213 -10.95 4.03 -13.56
N PRO A 214 -12.10 4.67 -13.88
CA PRO A 214 -12.11 5.79 -14.82
C PRO A 214 -11.15 6.91 -14.39
N VAL A 215 -10.49 7.53 -15.36
CA VAL A 215 -9.56 8.64 -15.11
C VAL A 215 -10.31 9.82 -14.53
N SER A 216 -9.68 10.55 -13.60
CA SER A 216 -10.20 11.79 -13.03
C SER A 216 -10.55 12.81 -14.13
N ARG A 217 -11.69 13.48 -13.99
CA ARG A 217 -12.15 14.55 -14.87
C ARG A 217 -12.48 15.81 -14.07
N PRO A 218 -12.25 17.00 -14.62
CA PRO A 218 -12.56 18.25 -13.95
C PRO A 218 -14.01 18.32 -13.44
N GLU A 219 -14.97 17.85 -14.27
CA GLU A 219 -16.41 17.93 -13.95
C GLU A 219 -16.77 17.03 -12.75
N THR A 220 -16.25 15.80 -12.70
CA THR A 220 -16.50 14.87 -11.61
C THR A 220 -15.84 15.36 -10.33
N LEU A 221 -14.60 15.87 -10.44
CA LEU A 221 -13.89 16.43 -9.30
C LEU A 221 -14.60 17.67 -8.73
N LEU A 222 -15.07 18.57 -9.60
CA LEU A 222 -15.86 19.74 -9.20
C LEU A 222 -17.14 19.33 -8.46
N ALA A 223 -17.88 18.35 -9.02
CA ALA A 223 -19.11 17.86 -8.43
C ALA A 223 -18.89 17.26 -7.04
N ASP A 224 -17.89 16.40 -6.87
CA ASP A 224 -17.62 15.73 -5.59
C ASP A 224 -17.07 16.69 -4.53
N VAL A 225 -16.20 17.65 -4.91
CA VAL A 225 -15.73 18.69 -3.98
C VAL A 225 -16.91 19.55 -3.51
N SER A 226 -17.78 19.97 -4.44
CA SER A 226 -18.97 20.79 -4.11
C SER A 226 -19.94 20.01 -3.22
N ALA A 227 -20.18 18.74 -3.52
CA ALA A 227 -21.02 17.87 -2.69
C ALA A 227 -20.43 17.67 -1.28
N ALA A 228 -19.13 17.43 -1.18
CA ALA A 228 -18.47 17.24 0.11
C ALA A 228 -18.54 18.48 1.00
N PHE A 229 -18.39 19.69 0.45
CA PHE A 229 -18.55 20.93 1.21
C PHE A 229 -20.03 21.30 1.50
N SER A 230 -20.98 20.72 0.76
CA SER A 230 -22.42 20.87 1.03
C SER A 230 -22.91 19.98 2.19
N LEU A 231 -22.13 18.96 2.58
CA LEU A 231 -22.42 18.15 3.75
C LEU A 231 -22.36 18.99 5.03
N THR A 232 -23.18 18.62 6.02
CA THR A 232 -23.07 19.19 7.36
C THR A 232 -21.74 18.89 8.00
N TRP A 233 -21.39 19.63 9.05
CA TRP A 233 -20.16 19.37 9.79
C TRP A 233 -20.15 17.95 10.37
N GLU A 234 -21.28 17.49 10.93
CA GLU A 234 -21.44 16.15 11.50
C GLU A 234 -21.30 15.04 10.46
N GLU A 235 -21.75 15.27 9.24
CA GLU A 235 -21.59 14.30 8.15
C GLU A 235 -20.13 14.18 7.72
N ARG A 236 -19.42 15.30 7.59
CA ARG A 236 -17.99 15.30 7.30
C ARG A 236 -17.18 14.65 8.42
N GLU A 237 -17.49 14.93 9.69
CA GLU A 237 -16.85 14.26 10.83
C GLU A 237 -17.06 12.74 10.80
N ARG A 238 -18.28 12.27 10.50
CA ARG A 238 -18.58 10.84 10.38
C ARG A 238 -17.74 10.17 9.28
N LEU A 239 -17.60 10.82 8.12
CA LEU A 239 -16.76 10.31 7.04
C LEU A 239 -15.28 10.28 7.46
N GLY A 240 -14.78 11.32 8.09
CA GLY A 240 -13.42 11.39 8.61
C GLY A 240 -13.15 10.33 9.69
N ALA A 241 -14.06 10.18 10.65
CA ALA A 241 -13.97 9.16 11.71
C ALA A 241 -13.98 7.74 11.14
N TYR A 242 -14.85 7.48 10.14
CA TYR A 242 -14.88 6.21 9.43
C TYR A 242 -13.53 5.94 8.72
N GLY A 243 -13.01 6.91 7.98
CA GLY A 243 -11.70 6.80 7.32
C GLY A 243 -10.60 6.47 8.33
N ARG A 244 -10.56 7.16 9.47
CA ARG A 244 -9.59 6.89 10.54
C ARG A 244 -9.73 5.48 11.12
N GLN A 245 -10.96 4.99 11.33
CA GLN A 245 -11.19 3.61 11.78
C GLN A 245 -10.62 2.59 10.78
N VAL A 246 -10.84 2.79 9.48
CA VAL A 246 -10.25 1.95 8.41
C VAL A 246 -8.72 1.92 8.52
N ILE A 247 -8.07 3.06 8.84
CA ILE A 247 -6.61 3.10 9.03
C ILE A 247 -6.18 2.28 10.24
N PHE A 248 -6.86 2.39 11.37
CA PHE A 248 -6.53 1.59 12.56
C PHE A 248 -6.68 0.10 12.29
N ASP A 249 -7.76 -0.31 11.65
CA ASP A 249 -8.08 -1.72 11.43
C ASP A 249 -7.17 -2.37 10.39
N HIS A 250 -6.75 -1.61 9.35
CA HIS A 250 -6.12 -2.20 8.17
C HIS A 250 -4.74 -1.61 7.81
N TYR A 251 -4.47 -0.34 8.16
CA TYR A 251 -3.34 0.42 7.58
C TYR A 251 -2.39 1.03 8.63
N SER A 252 -2.50 0.68 9.90
CA SER A 252 -1.60 1.22 10.92
C SER A 252 -0.18 0.63 10.80
N VAL A 253 0.83 1.44 11.13
CA VAL A 253 2.23 0.97 11.22
C VAL A 253 2.40 -0.16 12.25
N ARG A 254 1.58 -0.17 13.31
CA ARG A 254 1.59 -1.24 14.33
C ARG A 254 1.15 -2.57 13.74
N ARG A 255 0.10 -2.57 12.91
CA ARG A 255 -0.35 -3.77 12.20
C ARG A 255 0.72 -4.27 11.22
N MET A 256 1.27 -3.39 10.39
CA MET A 256 2.37 -3.73 9.48
C MET A 256 3.55 -4.37 10.22
N ALA A 257 3.95 -3.78 11.36
CA ALA A 257 5.03 -4.33 12.16
C ALA A 257 4.70 -5.73 12.71
N SER A 258 3.47 -5.96 13.18
CA SER A 258 3.00 -7.26 13.66
C SER A 258 3.01 -8.31 12.56
N ASP A 259 2.51 -7.98 11.38
CA ASP A 259 2.50 -8.86 10.21
C ASP A 259 3.92 -9.24 9.78
N CYS A 260 4.82 -8.25 9.73
CA CYS A 260 6.24 -8.48 9.43
C CYS A 260 6.92 -9.36 10.49
N LEU A 261 6.68 -9.13 11.78
CA LEU A 261 7.23 -9.95 12.86
C LEU A 261 6.76 -11.40 12.75
N THR A 262 5.46 -11.61 12.52
CA THR A 262 4.90 -12.96 12.31
C THR A 262 5.58 -13.67 11.14
N MET A 263 5.80 -12.98 10.04
CA MET A 263 6.49 -13.53 8.88
C MET A 263 7.97 -13.82 9.18
N TYR A 264 8.67 -12.92 9.88
CA TYR A 264 10.08 -13.14 10.27
C TYR A 264 10.23 -14.34 11.20
N GLU A 265 9.30 -14.54 12.13
CA GLU A 265 9.27 -15.73 12.98
C GLU A 265 9.08 -17.01 12.18
N GLN A 266 8.18 -17.03 11.19
CA GLN A 266 7.99 -18.17 10.29
C GLN A 266 9.26 -18.52 9.51
N VAL A 267 10.01 -17.50 9.06
CA VAL A 267 11.27 -17.70 8.35
C VAL A 267 12.38 -18.15 9.30
N ARG A 268 12.40 -17.63 10.52
CA ARG A 268 13.40 -17.93 11.55
C ARG A 268 13.22 -19.35 12.12
N ARG A 269 12.01 -19.86 12.26
CA ARG A 269 11.70 -21.16 12.86
C ARG A 269 12.34 -22.36 12.18
N ARG A 270 12.85 -22.21 10.94
CA ARG A 270 13.52 -23.27 10.19
C ARG A 270 15.03 -23.02 10.09
N LYS A 271 15.69 -23.10 11.23
CA LYS A 271 17.14 -22.87 11.33
C LYS A 271 18.00 -23.96 10.69
N TYR A 272 17.52 -25.21 10.72
CA TYR A 272 18.23 -26.37 10.21
C TYR A 272 17.41 -27.05 9.12
N ARG A 273 18.07 -27.41 8.01
CA ARG A 273 17.49 -28.24 6.97
C ARG A 273 18.18 -29.59 6.97
N VAL A 274 17.42 -30.64 7.23
CA VAL A 274 17.88 -32.02 7.19
C VAL A 274 17.31 -32.67 5.93
N VAL A 275 18.18 -33.25 5.11
CA VAL A 275 17.77 -34.10 3.97
C VAL A 275 17.92 -35.55 4.39
N MET A 276 16.81 -36.28 4.39
CA MET A 276 16.81 -37.69 4.70
C MET A 276 16.85 -38.50 3.40
N SER A 277 17.86 -39.40 3.29
CA SER A 277 18.00 -40.31 2.18
C SER A 277 17.92 -41.76 2.70
N GLY A 278 17.03 -42.53 2.16
CA GLY A 278 16.78 -43.93 2.51
C GLY A 278 16.01 -44.63 1.40
N TYR A 279 15.47 -45.79 1.65
CA TYR A 279 14.63 -46.53 0.71
C TYR A 279 13.15 -46.14 0.84
N TYR A 280 12.91 -44.79 0.75
CA TYR A 280 11.59 -44.19 0.99
C TYR A 280 10.77 -44.06 -0.29
N GLY A 281 9.43 -44.19 -0.14
CA GLY A 281 8.48 -44.14 -1.27
C GLY A 281 8.46 -45.39 -2.13
N PHE A 282 8.85 -46.52 -1.57
CA PHE A 282 8.75 -47.85 -2.20
C PHE A 282 7.71 -48.76 -1.54
N SER A 283 6.89 -48.21 -0.64
CA SER A 283 5.90 -48.95 0.15
C SER A 283 6.53 -50.11 0.97
N ASN A 284 7.72 -49.86 1.54
CA ASN A 284 8.42 -50.77 2.41
C ASN A 284 8.15 -50.41 3.88
N ALA A 285 7.36 -51.22 4.57
CA ALA A 285 6.93 -50.95 5.93
C ALA A 285 8.07 -50.76 6.95
N GLY A 286 9.26 -51.39 6.72
CA GLY A 286 10.42 -51.23 7.60
C GLY A 286 11.06 -49.87 7.47
N ASP A 287 11.31 -49.42 6.22
CA ASP A 287 11.88 -48.11 5.94
C ASP A 287 10.90 -46.97 6.28
N ASP A 288 9.62 -47.21 6.06
CA ASP A 288 8.53 -46.30 6.40
C ASP A 288 8.44 -46.07 7.93
N ALA A 289 8.56 -47.13 8.74
CA ALA A 289 8.60 -47.02 10.19
C ALA A 289 9.84 -46.28 10.71
N ILE A 290 11.00 -46.47 10.05
CA ILE A 290 12.23 -45.71 10.37
C ILE A 290 12.05 -44.24 10.04
N LEU A 291 11.45 -43.90 8.91
CA LEU A 291 11.19 -42.51 8.51
C LEU A 291 10.31 -41.82 9.54
N GLU A 292 9.23 -42.45 9.93
CA GLU A 292 8.26 -41.95 10.91
C GLU A 292 8.92 -41.75 12.30
N SER A 293 9.68 -42.74 12.75
CA SER A 293 10.41 -42.64 14.03
C SER A 293 11.45 -41.54 14.08
N ILE A 294 12.22 -41.35 13.01
CA ILE A 294 13.22 -40.26 12.91
C ILE A 294 12.51 -38.90 12.85
N GLN A 295 11.43 -38.78 12.08
CA GLN A 295 10.64 -37.56 12.01
C GLN A 295 10.12 -37.17 13.38
N GLN A 296 9.51 -38.12 14.10
CA GLN A 296 8.99 -37.87 15.44
C GLN A 296 10.09 -37.42 16.39
N ALA A 297 11.22 -38.12 16.41
CA ALA A 297 12.35 -37.76 17.26
C ALA A 297 12.93 -36.36 16.96
N ILE A 298 13.00 -35.98 15.69
CA ILE A 298 13.43 -34.63 15.28
C ILE A 298 12.42 -33.58 15.76
N HIS A 299 11.13 -33.83 15.59
CA HIS A 299 10.08 -32.92 16.01
C HIS A 299 10.03 -32.74 17.54
N GLU A 300 10.20 -33.84 18.29
CA GLU A 300 10.31 -33.78 19.76
C GLU A 300 11.56 -33.03 20.24
N ALA A 301 12.66 -33.12 19.47
CA ALA A 301 13.92 -32.47 19.82
C ALA A 301 13.91 -30.96 19.49
N SER A 302 13.29 -30.54 18.40
CA SER A 302 13.30 -29.15 17.96
C SER A 302 12.30 -28.83 16.84
N ASP A 303 11.51 -27.78 17.04
CA ASP A 303 10.64 -27.19 16.01
C ASP A 303 11.43 -26.39 14.94
N GLU A 304 12.73 -26.18 15.16
CA GLU A 304 13.60 -25.39 14.24
C GLU A 304 14.13 -26.23 13.04
N VAL A 305 13.83 -27.52 12.98
CA VAL A 305 14.34 -28.41 11.94
C VAL A 305 13.30 -28.64 10.85
N ALA A 306 13.66 -28.31 9.61
CA ALA A 306 12.86 -28.70 8.43
C ALA A 306 13.45 -29.96 7.81
N VAL A 307 12.63 -31.00 7.68
CA VAL A 307 13.02 -32.27 7.07
C VAL A 307 12.52 -32.32 5.63
N THR A 308 13.41 -32.67 4.69
CA THR A 308 13.08 -32.99 3.29
C THR A 308 13.53 -34.40 2.98
N VAL A 309 12.62 -35.22 2.43
CA VAL A 309 12.89 -36.62 2.13
C VAL A 309 13.20 -36.84 0.66
N LEU A 310 14.27 -37.55 0.36
CA LEU A 310 14.50 -38.09 -1.00
C LEU A 310 13.68 -39.34 -1.19
N SER A 311 12.58 -39.25 -1.96
CA SER A 311 11.61 -40.32 -2.13
C SER A 311 11.51 -40.80 -3.58
N ASN A 312 11.19 -42.09 -3.77
CA ASN A 312 10.84 -42.65 -5.07
C ASN A 312 9.43 -42.18 -5.52
N ASP A 313 8.52 -41.96 -4.56
CA ASP A 313 7.21 -41.36 -4.79
C ASP A 313 7.02 -40.17 -3.81
N PRO A 314 7.45 -38.95 -4.22
CA PRO A 314 7.34 -37.78 -3.37
C PRO A 314 5.89 -37.42 -2.98
N ASP A 315 4.94 -37.66 -3.88
CA ASP A 315 3.53 -37.31 -3.64
C ASP A 315 2.88 -38.26 -2.62
N LEU A 316 3.22 -39.55 -2.66
CA LEU A 316 2.83 -40.48 -1.63
C LEU A 316 3.43 -40.10 -0.27
N THR A 317 4.73 -39.78 -0.23
CA THR A 317 5.44 -39.41 1.00
C THR A 317 4.86 -38.15 1.62
N ARG A 318 4.52 -37.13 0.83
CA ARG A 318 3.86 -35.92 1.32
C ARG A 318 2.48 -36.22 1.94
N ARG A 319 1.67 -37.02 1.23
CA ARG A 319 0.31 -37.35 1.70
C ARG A 319 0.31 -38.20 2.95
N GLN A 320 1.22 -39.19 3.03
CA GLN A 320 1.22 -40.17 4.10
C GLN A 320 1.88 -39.66 5.39
N TYR A 321 2.97 -38.90 5.27
CA TYR A 321 3.80 -38.46 6.40
C TYR A 321 3.77 -36.95 6.66
N GLY A 322 3.13 -36.17 5.80
CA GLY A 322 3.11 -34.69 5.95
C GLY A 322 4.51 -34.04 5.79
N LEU A 323 5.48 -34.77 5.25
CA LEU A 323 6.85 -34.31 5.08
C LEU A 323 7.07 -33.71 3.70
N ASP A 324 7.95 -32.72 3.62
CA ASP A 324 8.44 -32.25 2.34
C ASP A 324 9.27 -33.35 1.67
N ALA A 325 9.03 -33.60 0.39
CA ALA A 325 9.70 -34.68 -0.34
C ALA A 325 10.04 -34.25 -1.76
N ILE A 326 11.20 -34.65 -2.22
CA ILE A 326 11.69 -34.43 -3.59
C ILE A 326 12.10 -35.76 -4.24
N PRO A 327 12.09 -35.84 -5.59
CA PRO A 327 12.49 -37.07 -6.28
C PRO A 327 13.89 -37.51 -5.94
N ARG A 328 14.07 -38.79 -5.68
CA ARG A 328 15.36 -39.41 -5.53
C ARG A 328 16.07 -39.47 -6.90
N PHE A 329 17.34 -39.05 -6.98
CA PHE A 329 18.13 -39.21 -8.21
C PHE A 329 18.23 -40.68 -8.61
N ARG A 330 17.72 -41.02 -9.77
CA ARG A 330 18.01 -42.32 -10.39
C ARG A 330 19.39 -42.23 -11.10
N MET A 331 20.41 -42.83 -10.51
CA MET A 331 21.60 -43.12 -11.32
C MET A 331 21.18 -44.05 -12.44
N TRP A 332 21.37 -43.66 -13.69
CA TRP A 332 21.21 -44.53 -14.83
C TRP A 332 22.17 -45.71 -14.63
N ARG A 333 21.64 -46.94 -14.64
CA ARG A 333 22.49 -48.13 -14.83
C ARG A 333 23.06 -48.00 -16.24
N VAL A 334 24.40 -47.95 -16.35
CA VAL A 334 25.15 -48.12 -17.56
C VAL A 334 25.00 -49.57 -18.00
#